data_aac5ba9db63f0381dcc251cb16129e11
#
_entry.id   aac5ba9db63f0381dcc251cb16129e11
#
_cell.length_a   1.000
_cell.length_b   1.000
_cell.length_c   1.000
_cell.angle_alpha   90.00
_cell.angle_beta   90.00
_cell.angle_gamma   90.00
#
_symmetry.space_group_name_H-M   'P 1'
#
loop_
_entity.id
_entity.type
_entity.pdbx_description
1 polymer ?
#
loop_
_entity_poly.entity_id
_entity_poly.type
_entity_poly.pdbx_seq_one_letter_code
_entity_poly.pdbx_strand_id
1 'polypeptide(L)'
;MDDLIKGLVENASPPYLANKDWKPGNPVYYSGPYWDNEELEVSIKALLSGQWLPSGEEVNKFERKFSKKFNKKYSLMVNSGSSANLIMFNALKKRFGWQDGDEIIVSCVGFPTTIAPIVQAGLKPVFVDIDFKDLNWDVSQIEDKISLRTRGVISSP
;
A
#
# COMPACT_ATOMS: atom_id res chain seq x y z
N MET A 1 -33.07 3.99 10.05
CA MET A 1 -31.91 4.34 9.21
C MET A 1 -31.14 3.11 8.77
N ASP A 2 -30.83 2.20 9.66
CA ASP A 2 -30.09 0.96 9.32
C ASP A 2 -30.82 0.09 8.30
N ASP A 3 -32.14 -0.08 8.43
CA ASP A 3 -32.93 -0.86 7.47
C ASP A 3 -32.98 -0.23 6.07
N LEU A 4 -32.99 1.11 6.00
CA LEU A 4 -32.92 1.83 4.73
C LEU A 4 -31.56 1.63 4.05
N ILE A 5 -30.47 1.72 4.81
CA ILE A 5 -29.11 1.49 4.30
C ILE A 5 -28.96 0.05 3.82
N LYS A 6 -29.44 -0.92 4.58
CA LYS A 6 -29.43 -2.33 4.18
C LYS A 6 -30.19 -2.55 2.88
N GLY A 7 -31.41 -2.00 2.76
CA GLY A 7 -32.19 -2.12 1.53
C GLY A 7 -31.53 -1.48 0.31
N LEU A 8 -30.82 -0.37 0.49
CA LEU A 8 -30.02 0.26 -0.58
C LEU A 8 -28.84 -0.62 -0.99
N VAL A 9 -28.13 -1.19 -0.01
CA VAL A 9 -26.93 -1.98 -0.24
C VAL A 9 -27.25 -3.34 -0.86
N GLU A 10 -28.34 -3.99 -0.43
CA GLU A 10 -28.80 -5.26 -1.01
C GLU A 10 -29.11 -5.17 -2.51
N ASN A 11 -29.52 -3.98 -2.98
CA ASN A 11 -29.77 -3.72 -4.40
C ASN A 11 -28.55 -3.18 -5.15
N ALA A 12 -27.45 -2.89 -4.47
CA ALA A 12 -26.21 -2.45 -5.09
C ALA A 12 -25.39 -3.65 -5.56
N SER A 13 -25.08 -3.71 -6.85
CA SER A 13 -24.15 -4.71 -7.39
C SER A 13 -22.76 -4.10 -7.47
N PRO A 14 -21.81 -4.54 -6.63
CA PRO A 14 -20.43 -4.07 -6.74
C PRO A 14 -19.87 -4.31 -8.15
N PRO A 15 -19.25 -3.31 -8.79
CA PRO A 15 -18.88 -3.38 -10.22
C PRO A 15 -17.94 -4.54 -10.58
N TYR A 16 -17.14 -5.01 -9.63
CA TYR A 16 -16.16 -6.07 -9.91
C TYR A 16 -16.67 -7.49 -9.64
N LEU A 17 -17.84 -7.66 -9.00
CA LEU A 17 -18.55 -8.93 -8.96
C LEU A 17 -18.96 -9.41 -10.36
N ALA A 18 -18.91 -8.51 -11.35
CA ALA A 18 -19.08 -8.84 -12.76
C ALA A 18 -18.06 -9.87 -13.30
N ASN A 19 -16.95 -10.11 -12.59
CA ASN A 19 -15.99 -11.17 -12.94
C ASN A 19 -16.41 -12.58 -12.53
N LYS A 20 -17.53 -12.75 -11.83
CA LYS A 20 -18.08 -14.11 -11.55
C LYS A 20 -18.41 -14.89 -12.83
N ASP A 21 -18.70 -14.18 -13.91
CA ASP A 21 -19.05 -14.75 -15.21
C ASP A 21 -17.94 -14.60 -16.26
N TRP A 22 -16.68 -14.51 -15.83
CA TRP A 22 -15.56 -14.40 -16.77
C TRP A 22 -15.51 -15.60 -17.71
N LYS A 23 -15.38 -15.32 -19.01
CA LYS A 23 -15.27 -16.32 -20.08
C LYS A 23 -14.00 -16.07 -20.88
N PRO A 24 -13.40 -17.11 -21.53
CA PRO A 24 -12.31 -16.92 -22.46
C PRO A 24 -12.63 -15.84 -23.50
N GLY A 25 -11.74 -14.85 -23.63
CA GLY A 25 -11.92 -13.67 -24.48
C GLY A 25 -12.34 -12.39 -23.73
N ASN A 26 -12.80 -12.50 -22.48
CA ASN A 26 -13.03 -11.31 -21.65
C ASN A 26 -11.69 -10.72 -21.16
N PRO A 27 -11.62 -9.40 -20.91
CA PRO A 27 -10.44 -8.76 -20.31
C PRO A 27 -10.05 -9.44 -19.00
N VAL A 28 -8.75 -9.66 -18.82
CA VAL A 28 -8.18 -10.09 -17.54
C VAL A 28 -7.63 -8.85 -16.83
N TYR A 29 -8.27 -8.47 -15.74
CA TYR A 29 -7.80 -7.38 -14.90
C TYR A 29 -6.75 -7.89 -13.93
N TYR A 30 -5.62 -7.18 -13.79
CA TYR A 30 -4.53 -7.58 -12.90
C TYR A 30 -4.84 -7.30 -11.43
N SER A 31 -5.76 -6.38 -11.15
CA SER A 31 -6.21 -6.08 -9.79
C SER A 31 -7.61 -5.48 -9.80
N GLY A 32 -8.23 -5.43 -8.64
CA GLY A 32 -9.50 -4.76 -8.40
C GLY A 32 -9.81 -4.76 -6.90
N PRO A 33 -10.72 -3.89 -6.43
CA PRO A 33 -11.12 -3.91 -5.03
C PRO A 33 -11.90 -5.19 -4.75
N TYR A 34 -11.60 -5.83 -3.62
CA TYR A 34 -12.42 -6.90 -3.07
C TYR A 34 -13.25 -6.31 -1.91
N TRP A 35 -14.56 -6.17 -2.13
CA TRP A 35 -15.49 -5.62 -1.17
C TRP A 35 -16.91 -6.15 -1.43
N ASP A 36 -17.74 -6.16 -0.41
CA ASP A 36 -19.12 -6.58 -0.49
C ASP A 36 -20.07 -5.56 0.15
N ASN A 37 -21.22 -6.00 0.59
CA ASN A 37 -22.22 -5.14 1.19
C ASN A 37 -21.78 -4.56 2.54
N GLU A 38 -20.88 -5.21 3.26
CA GLU A 38 -20.41 -4.71 4.56
C GLU A 38 -19.60 -3.43 4.41
N GLU A 39 -18.69 -3.37 3.42
CA GLU A 39 -17.91 -2.16 3.15
C GLU A 39 -18.79 -1.00 2.68
N LEU A 40 -19.82 -1.29 1.86
CA LEU A 40 -20.79 -0.28 1.43
C LEU A 40 -21.58 0.28 2.61
N GLU A 41 -22.13 -0.60 3.44
CA GLU A 41 -22.90 -0.21 4.61
C GLU A 41 -22.09 0.67 5.58
N VAL A 42 -20.87 0.25 5.91
CA VAL A 42 -19.98 1.01 6.81
C VAL A 42 -19.61 2.36 6.20
N SER A 43 -19.34 2.41 4.89
CA SER A 43 -19.00 3.65 4.20
C SER A 43 -20.16 4.66 4.23
N ILE A 44 -21.38 4.19 3.95
CA ILE A 44 -22.59 5.03 4.01
C ILE A 44 -22.80 5.54 5.43
N LYS A 45 -22.69 4.68 6.46
CA LYS A 45 -22.82 5.07 7.86
C LYS A 45 -21.76 6.10 8.29
N ALA A 46 -20.52 5.93 7.84
CA ALA A 46 -19.45 6.88 8.12
C ALA A 46 -19.75 8.26 7.51
N LEU A 47 -20.24 8.32 6.28
CA LEU A 47 -20.65 9.57 5.63
C LEU A 47 -21.82 10.24 6.35
N LEU A 48 -22.83 9.46 6.75
CA LEU A 48 -24.02 9.97 7.44
C LEU A 48 -23.74 10.38 8.89
N SER A 49 -22.63 9.96 9.47
CA SER A 49 -22.24 10.39 10.83
C SER A 49 -21.99 11.89 10.93
N GLY A 50 -21.79 12.58 9.81
CA GLY A 50 -21.67 14.03 9.72
C GLY A 50 -20.42 14.61 10.38
N GLN A 51 -19.45 13.74 10.76
CA GLN A 51 -18.20 14.16 11.38
C GLN A 51 -17.12 14.41 10.31
N TRP A 52 -15.90 14.63 10.75
CA TRP A 52 -14.79 14.95 9.85
C TRP A 52 -14.53 13.84 8.83
N LEU A 53 -14.59 14.17 7.52
CA LEU A 53 -14.30 13.23 6.43
C LEU A 53 -12.83 12.80 6.35
N PRO A 54 -11.82 13.66 6.66
CA PRO A 54 -10.42 13.28 6.46
C PRO A 54 -9.86 12.32 7.52
N SER A 55 -10.32 12.41 8.76
CA SER A 55 -9.89 11.49 9.82
C SER A 55 -10.97 11.45 10.90
N GLY A 56 -11.65 10.34 11.00
CA GLY A 56 -12.74 10.12 11.94
C GLY A 56 -12.45 8.96 12.87
N GLU A 57 -13.51 8.54 13.56
CA GLU A 57 -13.43 7.44 14.53
C GLU A 57 -13.00 6.13 13.87
N GLU A 58 -13.41 5.85 12.62
CA GLU A 58 -13.06 4.63 11.91
C GLU A 58 -11.56 4.59 11.57
N VAL A 59 -10.95 5.71 11.17
CA VAL A 59 -9.50 5.83 11.00
C VAL A 59 -8.77 5.51 12.30
N ASN A 60 -9.20 6.11 13.41
CA ASN A 60 -8.61 5.85 14.72
C ASN A 60 -8.75 4.40 15.17
N LYS A 61 -9.88 3.76 14.88
CA LYS A 61 -10.08 2.31 15.15
C LYS A 61 -9.14 1.47 14.31
N PHE A 62 -9.03 1.78 13.02
CA PHE A 62 -8.13 1.09 12.10
C PHE A 62 -6.68 1.19 12.58
N GLU A 63 -6.18 2.38 12.85
CA GLU A 63 -4.81 2.61 13.30
C GLU A 63 -4.47 1.82 14.57
N ARG A 64 -5.37 1.81 15.56
CA ARG A 64 -5.19 1.02 16.78
C ARG A 64 -5.15 -0.48 16.52
N LYS A 65 -6.07 -1.00 15.68
CA LYS A 65 -6.11 -2.42 15.34
C LYS A 65 -4.89 -2.83 14.53
N PHE A 66 -4.49 -2.02 13.56
CA PHE A 66 -3.35 -2.28 12.69
C PHE A 66 -2.04 -2.27 13.47
N SER A 67 -1.79 -1.25 14.29
CA SER A 67 -0.59 -1.19 15.11
C SER A 67 -0.49 -2.39 16.06
N LYS A 68 -1.60 -2.80 16.70
CA LYS A 68 -1.65 -3.99 17.56
C LYS A 68 -1.33 -5.27 16.78
N LYS A 69 -1.91 -5.45 15.58
CA LYS A 69 -1.69 -6.64 14.74
C LYS A 69 -0.22 -6.83 14.40
N PHE A 70 0.51 -5.75 14.14
CA PHE A 70 1.93 -5.78 13.79
C PHE A 70 2.87 -5.52 14.97
N ASN A 71 2.36 -5.58 16.20
CA ASN A 71 3.13 -5.33 17.43
C ASN A 71 3.91 -3.99 17.38
N LYS A 72 3.24 -2.95 16.88
CA LYS A 72 3.77 -1.59 16.82
C LYS A 72 3.04 -0.69 17.80
N LYS A 73 3.72 0.36 18.29
CA LYS A 73 3.13 1.31 19.23
C LYS A 73 2.10 2.20 18.54
N TYR A 74 2.37 2.59 17.31
CA TYR A 74 1.53 3.48 16.52
C TYR A 74 1.48 3.01 15.06
N SER A 75 0.41 3.40 14.38
CA SER A 75 0.30 3.37 12.93
C SER A 75 -0.33 4.67 12.46
N LEU A 76 -0.12 5.01 11.21
CA LEU A 76 -0.68 6.18 10.55
C LEU A 76 -1.37 5.71 9.28
N MET A 77 -2.67 5.95 9.18
CA MET A 77 -3.42 5.70 7.96
C MET A 77 -3.21 6.85 6.97
N VAL A 78 -3.00 6.49 5.73
CA VAL A 78 -2.88 7.43 4.60
C VAL A 78 -3.77 6.98 3.46
N ASN A 79 -3.93 7.83 2.45
CA ASN A 79 -4.87 7.60 1.33
C ASN A 79 -4.43 6.49 0.36
N SER A 80 -3.16 6.08 0.39
CA SER A 80 -2.63 5.03 -0.51
C SER A 80 -1.33 4.44 0.00
N GLY A 81 -0.98 3.24 -0.50
CA GLY A 81 0.35 2.64 -0.28
C GLY A 81 1.49 3.50 -0.82
N SER A 82 1.25 4.24 -1.90
CA SER A 82 2.22 5.20 -2.45
C SER A 82 2.56 6.31 -1.46
N SER A 83 1.55 6.89 -0.82
CA SER A 83 1.75 7.89 0.24
C SER A 83 2.39 7.28 1.48
N ALA A 84 2.08 6.03 1.80
CA ALA A 84 2.73 5.33 2.91
C ALA A 84 4.24 5.17 2.66
N ASN A 85 4.65 4.76 1.47
CA ASN A 85 6.05 4.67 1.09
C ASN A 85 6.76 6.03 1.17
N LEU A 86 6.13 7.09 0.68
CA LEU A 86 6.70 8.44 0.73
C LEU A 86 6.94 8.91 2.17
N ILE A 87 5.96 8.72 3.04
CA ILE A 87 6.09 9.08 4.47
C ILE A 87 7.13 8.21 5.14
N MET A 88 7.16 6.91 4.84
CA MET A 88 8.12 5.96 5.41
C MET A 88 9.56 6.38 5.12
N PHE A 89 9.93 6.67 3.87
CA PHE A 89 11.30 7.06 3.54
C PHE A 89 11.70 8.38 4.17
N ASN A 90 10.82 9.38 4.19
CA ASN A 90 11.10 10.66 4.85
C ASN A 90 11.23 10.50 6.38
N ALA A 91 10.41 9.66 6.99
CA ALA A 91 10.48 9.36 8.42
C ALA A 91 11.79 8.62 8.79
N LEU A 92 12.17 7.60 8.00
CA LEU A 92 13.42 6.86 8.19
C LEU A 92 14.64 7.77 8.02
N LYS A 93 14.66 8.56 6.95
CA LYS A 93 15.73 9.54 6.70
C LYS A 93 15.91 10.47 7.89
N LYS A 94 14.82 11.06 8.37
CA LYS A 94 14.85 11.95 9.55
C LYS A 94 15.26 11.21 10.82
N ARG A 95 14.74 10.00 11.04
CA ARG A 95 14.99 9.22 12.27
C ARG A 95 16.43 8.77 12.39
N PHE A 96 17.06 8.38 11.28
CA PHE A 96 18.41 7.80 11.25
C PHE A 96 19.48 8.76 10.73
N GLY A 97 19.10 9.99 10.41
CA GLY A 97 20.05 11.00 9.93
C GLY A 97 20.64 10.70 8.55
N TRP A 98 19.90 9.98 7.69
CA TRP A 98 20.35 9.68 6.34
C TRP A 98 20.55 10.96 5.53
N GLN A 99 21.53 10.96 4.65
CA GLN A 99 21.90 12.11 3.84
C GLN A 99 21.39 11.95 2.40
N ASP A 100 21.34 13.07 1.68
CA ASP A 100 21.07 13.03 0.25
C ASP A 100 22.11 12.19 -0.49
N GLY A 101 21.65 11.32 -1.39
CA GLY A 101 22.47 10.36 -2.10
C GLY A 101 22.81 9.10 -1.32
N ASP A 102 22.35 8.91 -0.09
CA ASP A 102 22.37 7.60 0.57
C ASP A 102 21.52 6.59 -0.22
N GLU A 103 21.90 5.33 -0.18
CA GLU A 103 21.44 4.32 -1.14
C GLU A 103 20.40 3.37 -0.53
N ILE A 104 19.37 3.05 -1.34
CA ILE A 104 18.36 2.04 -1.04
C ILE A 104 18.38 1.01 -2.16
N ILE A 105 18.62 -0.24 -1.83
CA ILE A 105 18.57 -1.36 -2.79
C ILE A 105 17.11 -1.69 -3.07
N VAL A 106 16.76 -1.81 -4.35
CA VAL A 106 15.40 -2.03 -4.82
C VAL A 106 15.40 -2.86 -6.10
N SER A 107 14.37 -3.68 -6.33
CA SER A 107 14.23 -4.39 -7.61
C SER A 107 13.99 -3.42 -8.77
N CYS A 108 14.54 -3.74 -9.94
CA CYS A 108 14.24 -3.02 -11.18
C CYS A 108 12.83 -3.33 -11.71
N VAL A 109 12.22 -4.43 -11.27
CA VAL A 109 10.85 -4.82 -11.62
C VAL A 109 9.96 -4.67 -10.42
N GLY A 110 8.93 -3.83 -10.54
CA GLY A 110 7.99 -3.54 -9.46
C GLY A 110 7.12 -2.34 -9.75
N PHE A 111 6.34 -1.96 -8.77
CA PHE A 111 5.44 -0.82 -8.92
C PHE A 111 6.24 0.51 -8.80
N PRO A 112 5.97 1.51 -9.65
CA PRO A 112 6.75 2.77 -9.67
C PRO A 112 6.84 3.47 -8.33
N THR A 113 5.81 3.35 -7.48
CA THR A 113 5.78 3.98 -6.16
C THR A 113 6.57 3.24 -5.07
N THR A 114 7.25 2.14 -5.42
CA THR A 114 8.31 1.57 -4.60
C THR A 114 9.63 2.34 -4.81
N ILE A 115 9.85 2.88 -6.01
CA ILE A 115 11.08 3.56 -6.40
C ILE A 115 10.97 5.09 -6.24
N ALA A 116 9.89 5.69 -6.72
CA ALA A 116 9.72 7.14 -6.73
C ALA A 116 9.92 7.81 -5.36
N PRO A 117 9.41 7.28 -4.24
CA PRO A 117 9.62 7.86 -2.91
C PRO A 117 11.09 7.88 -2.45
N ILE A 118 11.92 6.94 -2.92
CA ILE A 118 13.37 6.94 -2.65
C ILE A 118 13.98 8.22 -3.23
N VAL A 119 13.71 8.48 -4.50
CA VAL A 119 14.21 9.68 -5.19
C VAL A 119 13.63 10.97 -4.59
N GLN A 120 12.34 10.98 -4.30
CA GLN A 120 11.67 12.12 -3.68
C GLN A 120 12.21 12.46 -2.28
N ALA A 121 12.70 11.46 -1.55
CA ALA A 121 13.38 11.67 -0.28
C ALA A 121 14.85 12.11 -0.44
N GLY A 122 15.34 12.34 -1.66
CA GLY A 122 16.73 12.67 -1.96
C GLY A 122 17.69 11.48 -1.84
N LEU A 123 17.16 10.26 -1.74
CA LEU A 123 17.95 9.03 -1.68
C LEU A 123 18.19 8.49 -3.09
N LYS A 124 19.13 7.57 -3.24
CA LYS A 124 19.51 6.98 -4.52
C LYS A 124 19.05 5.52 -4.59
N PRO A 125 18.19 5.15 -5.54
CA PRO A 125 17.87 3.75 -5.77
C PRO A 125 19.08 3.01 -6.38
N VAL A 126 19.40 1.84 -5.85
CA VAL A 126 20.39 0.91 -6.39
C VAL A 126 19.65 -0.34 -6.83
N PHE A 127 19.66 -0.60 -8.12
CA PHE A 127 18.83 -1.64 -8.71
C PHE A 127 19.46 -3.02 -8.64
N VAL A 128 18.63 -4.00 -8.31
CA VAL A 128 18.89 -5.44 -8.42
C VAL A 128 17.93 -6.00 -9.45
N ASP A 129 18.43 -6.88 -10.30
CA ASP A 129 17.61 -7.55 -11.32
C ASP A 129 16.79 -8.70 -10.71
N ILE A 130 15.95 -9.31 -11.53
CA ILE A 130 15.13 -10.46 -11.17
C ILE A 130 15.75 -11.75 -11.70
N ASP A 131 15.49 -12.86 -10.99
CA ASP A 131 15.71 -14.20 -11.55
C ASP A 131 14.53 -14.54 -12.47
N PHE A 132 14.81 -14.84 -13.74
CA PHE A 132 13.80 -15.19 -14.74
C PHE A 132 13.10 -16.53 -14.48
N LYS A 133 13.56 -17.33 -13.53
CA LYS A 133 12.91 -18.60 -13.17
C LYS A 133 11.62 -18.40 -12.38
N ASP A 134 11.62 -17.45 -11.48
CA ASP A 134 10.49 -17.21 -10.57
C ASP A 134 10.04 -15.75 -10.52
N LEU A 135 10.72 -14.88 -11.26
CA LEU A 135 10.48 -13.43 -11.36
C LEU A 135 10.66 -12.68 -10.03
N ASN A 136 11.28 -13.32 -9.04
CA ASN A 136 11.69 -12.67 -7.81
C ASN A 136 13.05 -11.99 -7.95
N TRP A 137 13.48 -11.32 -6.92
CA TRP A 137 14.80 -10.69 -6.87
C TRP A 137 15.91 -11.72 -7.06
N ASP A 138 16.88 -11.39 -7.87
CA ASP A 138 18.15 -12.12 -7.87
C ASP A 138 18.94 -11.70 -6.61
N VAL A 139 18.70 -12.41 -5.52
CA VAL A 139 19.31 -12.13 -4.21
C VAL A 139 20.83 -12.24 -4.22
N SER A 140 21.41 -12.96 -5.20
CA SER A 140 22.86 -13.09 -5.34
C SER A 140 23.55 -11.77 -5.69
N GLN A 141 22.81 -10.84 -6.30
CA GLN A 141 23.31 -9.51 -6.66
C GLN A 141 23.31 -8.52 -5.50
N ILE A 142 22.59 -8.81 -4.39
CA ILE A 142 22.38 -7.83 -3.31
C ILE A 142 23.70 -7.48 -2.64
N GLU A 143 24.50 -8.48 -2.29
CA GLU A 143 25.75 -8.29 -1.54
C GLU A 143 26.73 -7.39 -2.30
N ASP A 144 26.87 -7.60 -3.60
CA ASP A 144 27.74 -6.80 -4.48
C ASP A 144 27.29 -5.34 -4.63
N LYS A 145 26.00 -5.06 -4.34
CA LYS A 145 25.42 -3.71 -4.40
C LYS A 145 25.53 -2.95 -3.07
N ILE A 146 25.96 -3.61 -2.00
CA ILE A 146 26.12 -2.95 -0.69
C ILE A 146 27.36 -2.05 -0.71
N SER A 147 27.15 -0.81 -0.33
CA SER A 147 28.21 0.19 -0.15
C SER A 147 28.15 0.83 1.24
N LEU A 148 29.12 1.66 1.58
CA LEU A 148 29.11 2.44 2.81
C LEU A 148 27.93 3.43 2.89
N ARG A 149 27.26 3.70 1.77
CA ARG A 149 26.10 4.56 1.67
C ARG A 149 24.79 3.80 1.71
N THR A 150 24.79 2.49 1.65
CA THR A 150 23.56 1.68 1.71
C THR A 150 22.93 1.79 3.08
N ARG A 151 21.64 2.14 3.10
CA ARG A 151 20.84 2.34 4.32
C ARG A 151 19.73 1.30 4.47
N GLY A 152 19.35 0.66 3.39
CA GLY A 152 18.29 -0.36 3.45
C GLY A 152 18.03 -1.02 2.12
N VAL A 153 17.18 -2.03 2.21
CA VAL A 153 16.63 -2.78 1.09
C VAL A 153 15.12 -2.67 1.18
N ILE A 154 14.44 -2.35 0.08
CA ILE A 154 12.98 -2.35 0.04
C ILE A 154 12.49 -3.41 -0.92
N SER A 155 11.70 -4.34 -0.40
CA SER A 155 11.07 -5.42 -1.14
C SER A 155 9.55 -5.24 -1.11
N SER A 156 8.90 -5.58 -2.21
CA SER A 156 7.45 -5.75 -2.30
C SER A 156 7.21 -7.25 -2.51
N PRO A 157 6.72 -7.96 -1.48
CA PRO A 157 6.44 -9.39 -1.57
C PRO A 157 5.23 -9.67 -2.46
#